data_1b9807d67a4a1859052521319c463820
#
_entry.id   1b9807d67a4a1859052521319c463820
#
_cell.length_a   1.000
_cell.length_b   1.000
_cell.length_c   1.000
_cell.angle_alpha   90.00
_cell.angle_beta   90.00
_cell.angle_gamma   90.00
#
_symmetry.space_group_name_H-M   'P 1'
#
loop_
_entity.id
_entity.type
_entity.pdbx_description
1 polymer ?
#
loop_
_entity_poly.entity_id
_entity_poly.type
_entity_poly.pdbx_seq_one_letter_code
_entity_poly.pdbx_strand_id
1 'polypeptide(L)'
;MNRRKFISSIISTLLYLYQTRLSATEKSSKSIDDYFKTPNLIKNNTVIITDPIFLEHHIAPNHPETPERVEYIQKALHEYDLSEITEQINSTIDVSEWIRTIHTLEHIESIKQSSPIAHKVATAGVRASLLAVDKIVTKEFTNAFCATRPPGHHALNTGREEGFCYYNNIAIAAKYAQERYKLEKILIIDWDYHHGNSTEAMFYDDPSVLFFSTHDKFA
;
A
#
# COMPACT_ATOMS: atom_id res chain seq x y z
N MET A 1 25.55 -10.92 -15.79
CA MET A 1 25.56 -11.34 -14.35
C MET A 1 24.24 -12.05 -14.09
N ASN A 2 24.24 -13.28 -13.56
CA ASN A 2 23.02 -14.08 -13.39
C ASN A 2 22.09 -13.43 -12.33
N ARG A 3 20.77 -13.31 -12.60
CA ARG A 3 19.75 -12.70 -11.71
C ARG A 3 19.90 -13.14 -10.23
N ARG A 4 20.15 -14.44 -9.99
CA ARG A 4 20.38 -14.98 -8.63
C ARG A 4 21.60 -14.37 -7.93
N LYS A 5 22.71 -14.12 -8.66
CA LYS A 5 23.91 -13.48 -8.09
C LYS A 5 23.71 -11.99 -7.78
N PHE A 6 22.90 -11.31 -8.59
CA PHE A 6 22.57 -9.90 -8.37
C PHE A 6 21.69 -9.71 -7.13
N ILE A 7 20.62 -10.50 -6.99
CA ILE A 7 19.73 -10.48 -5.82
C ILE A 7 20.48 -10.87 -4.55
N SER A 8 21.30 -11.94 -4.60
CA SER A 8 22.16 -12.34 -3.48
C SER A 8 23.15 -11.26 -3.06
N SER A 9 23.70 -10.52 -4.00
CA SER A 9 24.60 -9.38 -3.72
C SER A 9 23.89 -8.23 -3.02
N ILE A 10 22.67 -7.86 -3.45
CA ILE A 10 21.87 -6.80 -2.83
C ILE A 10 21.47 -7.20 -1.41
N ILE A 11 20.97 -8.41 -1.21
CA ILE A 11 20.59 -8.92 0.13
C ILE A 11 21.81 -8.94 1.05
N SER A 12 22.95 -9.42 0.58
CA SER A 12 24.20 -9.45 1.37
C SER A 12 24.68 -8.04 1.74
N THR A 13 24.56 -7.09 0.82
CA THR A 13 24.94 -5.69 1.07
C THR A 13 23.99 -5.02 2.06
N LEU A 14 22.69 -5.25 1.96
CA LEU A 14 21.68 -4.74 2.90
C LEU A 14 21.85 -5.38 4.29
N LEU A 15 22.11 -6.69 4.37
CA LEU A 15 22.41 -7.37 5.63
C LEU A 15 23.71 -6.85 6.26
N TYR A 16 24.75 -6.64 5.45
CA TYR A 16 26.03 -6.09 5.92
C TYR A 16 25.87 -4.66 6.45
N LEU A 17 25.15 -3.79 5.74
CA LEU A 17 24.83 -2.44 6.19
C LEU A 17 23.94 -2.44 7.45
N TYR A 18 23.01 -3.37 7.56
CA TYR A 18 22.22 -3.57 8.76
C TYR A 18 23.05 -4.06 9.94
N GLN A 19 23.93 -5.06 9.74
CA GLN A 19 24.81 -5.59 10.77
C GLN A 19 25.87 -4.56 11.22
N THR A 20 26.43 -3.76 10.31
CA THR A 20 27.39 -2.71 10.68
C THR A 20 26.74 -1.56 11.45
N ARG A 21 25.46 -1.25 11.19
CA ARG A 21 24.68 -0.33 12.03
C ARG A 21 24.38 -0.91 13.42
N LEU A 22 24.09 -2.21 13.51
CA LEU A 22 23.84 -2.88 14.80
C LEU A 22 25.08 -3.01 15.68
N SER A 23 26.29 -3.08 15.09
CA SER A 23 27.54 -3.14 15.86
C SER A 23 28.04 -1.77 16.36
N ALA A 24 27.49 -0.69 15.84
CA ALA A 24 27.84 0.68 16.20
C ALA A 24 26.93 1.33 17.24
N THR A 25 25.85 0.66 17.63
CA THR A 25 24.94 1.15 18.67
C THR A 25 24.93 0.19 19.85
N GLU A 26 25.37 0.68 21.01
CA GLU A 26 25.11 0.03 22.31
C GLU A 26 23.67 -0.48 22.38
N LYS A 27 23.49 -1.69 22.91
CA LYS A 27 22.20 -2.30 23.23
C LYS A 27 21.39 -1.43 24.20
N SER A 28 20.77 -0.40 23.69
CA SER A 28 19.63 0.23 24.35
C SER A 28 18.40 -0.58 23.95
N SER A 29 17.82 -1.29 24.88
CA SER A 29 16.50 -1.91 24.74
C SER A 29 15.44 -0.80 24.74
N LYS A 30 15.39 -0.04 23.66
CA LYS A 30 14.30 0.92 23.45
C LYS A 30 13.04 0.11 23.20
N SER A 31 12.01 0.37 23.98
CA SER A 31 10.68 -0.14 23.71
C SER A 31 10.16 0.44 22.39
N ILE A 32 9.17 -0.19 21.78
CA ILE A 32 8.46 0.39 20.62
C ILE A 32 8.01 1.82 20.92
N ASP A 33 7.56 2.08 22.15
CA ASP A 33 7.16 3.43 22.61
C ASP A 33 8.28 4.47 22.57
N ASP A 34 9.56 4.05 22.71
CA ASP A 34 10.70 4.98 22.62
C ASP A 34 10.99 5.43 21.18
N TYR A 35 10.62 4.63 20.18
CA TYR A 35 10.69 5.04 18.77
C TYR A 35 9.64 6.09 18.42
N PHE A 36 8.46 6.03 19.03
CA PHE A 36 7.40 7.00 18.83
C PHE A 36 7.58 8.28 19.63
N LYS A 37 8.44 8.27 20.66
CA LYS A 37 8.81 9.47 21.47
C LYS A 37 9.88 10.37 20.82
N THR A 38 10.37 10.04 19.63
CA THR A 38 11.27 10.92 18.87
C THR A 38 10.46 11.83 17.93
N PRO A 39 9.99 13.01 18.41
CA PRO A 39 8.87 13.73 17.78
C PRO A 39 9.16 14.39 16.44
N ASN A 40 10.42 14.56 16.05
CA ASN A 40 10.77 15.52 15.01
C ASN A 40 11.10 14.91 13.63
N LEU A 41 11.34 13.61 13.52
CA LEU A 41 11.73 13.00 12.25
C LEU A 41 10.55 12.50 11.40
N ILE A 42 9.42 12.17 12.04
CA ILE A 42 8.23 11.66 11.35
C ILE A 42 7.28 12.81 10.98
N LYS A 43 7.11 13.79 11.88
CA LYS A 43 6.12 14.87 11.71
C LYS A 43 6.33 15.76 10.48
N ASN A 44 7.55 15.90 9.97
CA ASN A 44 7.82 16.85 8.89
C ASN A 44 7.97 16.22 7.49
N ASN A 45 7.95 14.90 7.36
CA ASN A 45 8.28 14.25 6.09
C ASN A 45 7.29 13.16 5.64
N THR A 46 6.27 12.83 6.43
CA THR A 46 5.30 11.78 6.12
C THR A 46 3.89 12.33 6.20
N VAL A 47 3.09 12.10 5.17
CA VAL A 47 1.64 12.33 5.22
C VAL A 47 0.94 11.00 5.50
N ILE A 48 -0.12 11.04 6.31
CA ILE A 48 -1.02 9.91 6.56
C ILE A 48 -2.32 10.21 5.83
N ILE A 49 -2.75 9.28 4.98
CA ILE A 49 -3.97 9.43 4.19
C ILE A 49 -4.97 8.39 4.66
N THR A 50 -6.11 8.86 5.16
CA THR A 50 -7.23 8.03 5.56
C THR A 50 -8.54 8.77 5.34
N ASP A 51 -9.68 8.07 5.45
CA ASP A 51 -11.01 8.68 5.26
C ASP A 51 -12.06 7.87 6.01
N PRO A 52 -13.12 8.48 6.57
CA PRO A 52 -14.23 7.77 7.19
C PRO A 52 -14.93 6.76 6.27
N ILE A 53 -14.83 6.94 4.95
CA ILE A 53 -15.42 6.02 3.96
C ILE A 53 -14.92 4.58 4.13
N PHE A 54 -13.69 4.40 4.66
CA PHE A 54 -13.13 3.06 4.90
C PHE A 54 -13.84 2.28 5.99
N LEU A 55 -14.71 2.91 6.75
CA LEU A 55 -15.55 2.25 7.76
C LEU A 55 -16.86 1.72 7.17
N GLU A 56 -17.25 2.12 5.95
CA GLU A 56 -18.54 1.74 5.35
C GLU A 56 -18.57 0.30 4.81
N HIS A 57 -17.41 -0.32 4.55
CA HIS A 57 -17.35 -1.65 3.95
C HIS A 57 -17.40 -2.76 5.00
N HIS A 58 -18.38 -3.65 4.87
CA HIS A 58 -18.55 -4.84 5.70
C HIS A 58 -18.77 -6.05 4.78
N ILE A 59 -17.93 -7.08 4.92
CA ILE A 59 -18.08 -8.31 4.14
C ILE A 59 -19.14 -9.20 4.76
N ALA A 60 -18.97 -9.57 6.04
CA ALA A 60 -19.91 -10.40 6.79
C ALA A 60 -19.70 -10.22 8.31
N PRO A 61 -20.66 -10.60 9.16
CA PRO A 61 -20.44 -10.66 10.61
C PRO A 61 -19.24 -11.58 10.95
N ASN A 62 -18.38 -11.11 11.86
CA ASN A 62 -17.17 -11.84 12.31
C ASN A 62 -16.13 -12.11 11.21
N HIS A 63 -16.20 -11.42 10.09
CA HIS A 63 -15.19 -11.52 9.05
C HIS A 63 -13.89 -10.83 9.51
N PRO A 64 -12.68 -11.36 9.21
CA PRO A 64 -11.42 -10.76 9.66
C PRO A 64 -11.12 -9.39 9.01
N GLU A 65 -11.63 -9.13 7.80
CA GLU A 65 -11.54 -7.83 7.15
C GLU A 65 -12.71 -6.96 7.61
N THR A 66 -12.50 -6.17 8.66
CA THR A 66 -13.51 -5.35 9.33
C THR A 66 -13.13 -3.87 9.42
N PRO A 67 -14.08 -2.95 9.62
CA PRO A 67 -13.80 -1.53 9.83
C PRO A 67 -12.86 -1.25 11.00
N GLU A 68 -12.93 -2.05 12.06
CA GLU A 68 -12.11 -1.91 13.27
C GLU A 68 -10.61 -1.92 12.96
N ARG A 69 -10.18 -2.55 11.85
CA ARG A 69 -8.77 -2.52 11.41
C ARG A 69 -8.28 -1.09 11.18
N VAL A 70 -9.09 -0.22 10.57
CA VAL A 70 -8.75 1.19 10.36
C VAL A 70 -9.05 2.01 11.61
N GLU A 71 -10.09 1.71 12.36
CA GLU A 71 -10.40 2.38 13.63
C GLU A 71 -9.24 2.26 14.63
N TYR A 72 -8.65 1.06 14.77
CA TYR A 72 -7.48 0.87 15.63
C TYR A 72 -6.26 1.66 15.15
N ILE A 73 -6.04 1.76 13.83
CA ILE A 73 -4.98 2.58 13.27
C ILE A 73 -5.23 4.06 13.60
N GLN A 74 -6.44 4.56 13.36
CA GLN A 74 -6.82 5.96 13.65
C GLN A 74 -6.68 6.29 15.13
N LYS A 75 -7.07 5.35 16.01
CA LYS A 75 -6.88 5.49 17.45
C LYS A 75 -5.41 5.60 17.82
N ALA A 76 -4.56 4.73 17.27
CA ALA A 76 -3.12 4.78 17.50
C ALA A 76 -2.51 6.09 16.99
N LEU A 77 -2.91 6.56 15.80
CA LEU A 77 -2.47 7.86 15.26
C LEU A 77 -2.81 9.02 16.19
N HIS A 78 -3.97 8.98 16.83
CA HIS A 78 -4.37 9.98 17.82
C HIS A 78 -3.56 9.84 19.11
N GLU A 79 -3.41 8.64 19.64
CA GLU A 79 -2.64 8.36 20.87
C GLU A 79 -1.17 8.78 20.77
N TYR A 80 -0.57 8.66 19.59
CA TYR A 80 0.82 9.05 19.32
C TYR A 80 0.97 10.47 18.76
N ASP A 81 -0.09 11.28 18.79
CA ASP A 81 -0.08 12.67 18.33
C ASP A 81 0.36 12.85 16.87
N LEU A 82 -0.10 11.91 16.01
CA LEU A 82 0.15 11.93 14.56
C LEU A 82 -1.05 12.44 13.75
N SER A 83 -2.11 12.88 14.40
CA SER A 83 -3.34 13.35 13.75
C SER A 83 -3.12 14.61 12.90
N GLU A 84 -2.16 15.45 13.26
CA GLU A 84 -1.85 16.69 12.55
C GLU A 84 -1.34 16.50 11.12
N ILE A 85 -0.77 15.32 10.83
CA ILE A 85 -0.24 14.95 9.51
C ILE A 85 -1.21 14.03 8.76
N THR A 86 -2.41 13.85 9.28
CA THR A 86 -3.44 13.01 8.66
C THR A 86 -4.32 13.85 7.75
N GLU A 87 -4.44 13.45 6.49
CA GLU A 87 -5.30 14.05 5.51
C GLU A 87 -6.43 13.12 5.09
N GLN A 88 -7.64 13.67 4.93
CA GLN A 88 -8.75 12.98 4.29
C GLN A 88 -8.59 13.00 2.77
N ILE A 89 -9.29 12.07 2.10
CA ILE A 89 -9.25 11.98 0.64
C ILE A 89 -10.05 13.12 0.03
N ASN A 90 -9.39 14.25 -0.18
CA ASN A 90 -9.99 15.47 -0.74
C ASN A 90 -9.63 15.67 -2.22
N SER A 91 -9.33 14.56 -2.91
CA SER A 91 -8.86 14.58 -4.29
C SER A 91 -10.00 14.57 -5.29
N THR A 92 -9.90 15.42 -6.29
CA THR A 92 -10.76 15.45 -7.48
C THR A 92 -10.26 14.53 -8.59
N ILE A 93 -9.23 13.69 -8.33
CA ILE A 93 -8.70 12.77 -9.32
C ILE A 93 -9.82 11.81 -9.76
N ASP A 94 -10.12 11.80 -11.05
CA ASP A 94 -10.93 10.74 -11.64
C ASP A 94 -10.09 9.46 -11.70
N VAL A 95 -10.45 8.52 -10.83
CA VAL A 95 -9.73 7.23 -10.73
C VAL A 95 -10.25 6.19 -11.71
N SER A 96 -11.34 6.45 -12.43
CA SER A 96 -11.99 5.47 -13.31
C SER A 96 -11.04 5.02 -14.42
N GLU A 97 -10.32 5.96 -15.05
CA GLU A 97 -9.33 5.63 -16.07
C GLU A 97 -8.12 4.88 -15.49
N TRP A 98 -7.69 5.26 -14.28
CA TRP A 98 -6.55 4.62 -13.63
C TRP A 98 -6.86 3.18 -13.18
N ILE A 99 -8.06 2.92 -12.69
CA ILE A 99 -8.48 1.53 -12.38
C ILE A 99 -8.39 0.67 -13.66
N ARG A 100 -8.74 1.23 -14.82
CA ARG A 100 -8.68 0.54 -16.12
C ARG A 100 -7.26 0.26 -16.64
N THR A 101 -6.24 0.84 -16.07
CA THR A 101 -4.85 0.48 -16.43
C THR A 101 -4.46 -0.91 -15.93
N ILE A 102 -5.18 -1.43 -14.94
CA ILE A 102 -4.94 -2.73 -14.30
C ILE A 102 -6.15 -3.65 -14.46
N HIS A 103 -7.37 -3.13 -14.33
CA HIS A 103 -8.60 -3.93 -14.32
C HIS A 103 -9.41 -3.74 -15.59
N THR A 104 -10.00 -4.86 -16.06
CA THR A 104 -10.90 -4.85 -17.21
C THR A 104 -12.23 -4.19 -16.88
N LEU A 105 -12.90 -3.64 -17.88
CA LEU A 105 -14.24 -3.07 -17.70
C LEU A 105 -15.24 -4.11 -17.16
N GLU A 106 -15.14 -5.35 -17.62
CA GLU A 106 -15.98 -6.43 -17.18
C GLU A 106 -15.81 -6.68 -15.67
N HIS A 107 -14.58 -6.72 -15.17
CA HIS A 107 -14.31 -6.83 -13.74
C HIS A 107 -14.91 -5.66 -12.96
N ILE A 108 -14.66 -4.43 -13.41
CA ILE A 108 -15.16 -3.22 -12.74
C ILE A 108 -16.68 -3.20 -12.66
N GLU A 109 -17.37 -3.45 -13.77
CA GLU A 109 -18.84 -3.46 -13.81
C GLU A 109 -19.44 -4.61 -12.99
N SER A 110 -18.79 -5.78 -12.99
CA SER A 110 -19.21 -6.90 -12.15
C SER A 110 -19.12 -6.57 -10.66
N ILE A 111 -17.99 -6.00 -10.20
CA ILE A 111 -17.83 -5.56 -8.80
C ILE A 111 -18.85 -4.47 -8.45
N LYS A 112 -19.05 -3.49 -9.32
CA LYS A 112 -20.01 -2.40 -9.10
C LYS A 112 -21.46 -2.89 -8.95
N GLN A 113 -21.84 -3.92 -9.70
CA GLN A 113 -23.17 -4.50 -9.65
C GLN A 113 -23.35 -5.44 -8.45
N SER A 114 -22.37 -6.32 -8.19
CA SER A 114 -22.47 -7.33 -7.13
C SER A 114 -22.20 -6.78 -5.73
N SER A 115 -21.33 -5.76 -5.62
CA SER A 115 -20.86 -5.22 -4.35
C SER A 115 -20.67 -3.69 -4.42
N PRO A 116 -21.75 -2.89 -4.58
CA PRO A 116 -21.63 -1.44 -4.82
C PRO A 116 -20.93 -0.68 -3.69
N ILE A 117 -21.10 -1.09 -2.43
CA ILE A 117 -20.40 -0.49 -1.29
C ILE A 117 -18.91 -0.81 -1.37
N ALA A 118 -18.52 -2.06 -1.63
CA ALA A 118 -17.13 -2.45 -1.81
C ALA A 118 -16.48 -1.71 -2.98
N HIS A 119 -17.18 -1.57 -4.12
CA HIS A 119 -16.74 -0.75 -5.25
C HIS A 119 -16.46 0.69 -4.83
N LYS A 120 -17.38 1.33 -4.11
CA LYS A 120 -17.24 2.71 -3.61
C LYS A 120 -15.99 2.83 -2.73
N VAL A 121 -15.83 1.94 -1.74
CA VAL A 121 -14.74 2.01 -0.76
C VAL A 121 -13.40 1.63 -1.38
N ALA A 122 -13.34 0.58 -2.21
CA ALA A 122 -12.11 0.21 -2.93
C ALA A 122 -11.65 1.32 -3.90
N THR A 123 -12.60 1.99 -4.57
CA THR A 123 -12.31 3.17 -5.41
C THR A 123 -11.70 4.31 -4.59
N ALA A 124 -12.16 4.52 -3.34
CA ALA A 124 -11.55 5.48 -2.43
C ALA A 124 -10.13 5.06 -2.02
N GLY A 125 -9.88 3.76 -1.82
CA GLY A 125 -8.54 3.22 -1.56
C GLY A 125 -7.56 3.48 -2.72
N VAL A 126 -8.02 3.30 -3.95
CA VAL A 126 -7.25 3.69 -5.14
C VAL A 126 -6.96 5.20 -5.10
N ARG A 127 -7.96 6.04 -4.87
CA ARG A 127 -7.79 7.51 -4.83
C ARG A 127 -6.78 7.93 -3.77
N ALA A 128 -6.79 7.31 -2.60
CA ALA A 128 -5.80 7.54 -1.54
C ALA A 128 -4.38 7.22 -2.02
N SER A 129 -4.21 6.11 -2.72
CA SER A 129 -2.91 5.68 -3.25
C SER A 129 -2.39 6.63 -4.33
N LEU A 130 -3.26 7.14 -5.22
CA LEU A 130 -2.87 8.14 -6.22
C LEU A 130 -2.52 9.48 -5.56
N LEU A 131 -3.28 9.92 -4.55
CA LEU A 131 -2.97 11.12 -3.78
C LEU A 131 -1.61 11.00 -3.09
N ALA A 132 -1.29 9.83 -2.53
CA ALA A 132 0.02 9.57 -1.94
C ALA A 132 1.15 9.73 -2.98
N VAL A 133 0.99 9.20 -4.18
CA VAL A 133 1.96 9.39 -5.28
C VAL A 133 2.13 10.87 -5.60
N ASP A 134 1.03 11.63 -5.74
CA ASP A 134 1.08 13.06 -6.02
C ASP A 134 1.89 13.80 -4.95
N LYS A 135 1.56 13.60 -3.68
CA LYS A 135 2.22 14.25 -2.53
C LYS A 135 3.74 13.99 -2.48
N ILE A 136 4.15 12.78 -2.82
CA ILE A 136 5.57 12.40 -2.83
C ILE A 136 6.30 12.98 -4.05
N VAL A 137 5.73 12.82 -5.25
CA VAL A 137 6.41 13.23 -6.47
C VAL A 137 6.48 14.75 -6.58
N THR A 138 5.48 15.48 -6.11
CA THR A 138 5.51 16.95 -6.03
C THR A 138 6.41 17.48 -4.90
N LYS A 139 7.00 16.58 -4.09
CA LYS A 139 7.89 16.91 -2.95
C LYS A 139 7.21 17.70 -1.83
N GLU A 140 5.90 17.60 -1.72
CA GLU A 140 5.16 18.13 -0.57
C GLU A 140 5.49 17.33 0.68
N PHE A 141 5.64 16.01 0.52
CA PHE A 141 6.12 15.09 1.55
C PHE A 141 7.20 14.17 0.99
N THR A 142 7.98 13.54 1.88
CA THR A 142 8.99 12.54 1.50
C THR A 142 8.42 11.12 1.52
N ASN A 143 7.44 10.88 2.40
CA ASN A 143 6.80 9.59 2.57
C ASN A 143 5.28 9.77 2.71
N ALA A 144 4.53 8.73 2.36
CA ALA A 144 3.11 8.64 2.62
C ALA A 144 2.75 7.29 3.23
N PHE A 145 1.78 7.29 4.14
CA PHE A 145 1.15 6.11 4.70
C PHE A 145 -0.34 6.15 4.42
N CYS A 146 -0.84 5.20 3.63
CA CYS A 146 -2.27 5.09 3.33
C CYS A 146 -2.91 4.09 4.30
N ALA A 147 -3.63 4.61 5.30
CA ALA A 147 -4.45 3.79 6.20
C ALA A 147 -5.80 3.50 5.53
N THR A 148 -5.80 2.59 4.59
CA THR A 148 -6.94 2.28 3.71
C THR A 148 -7.38 0.84 3.82
N ARG A 149 -8.63 0.57 3.43
CA ARG A 149 -9.23 -0.74 3.22
C ARG A 149 -10.31 -0.66 2.12
N PRO A 150 -10.71 -1.76 1.45
CA PRO A 150 -10.16 -3.11 1.53
C PRO A 150 -8.73 -3.21 0.98
N PRO A 151 -8.01 -4.35 1.17
CA PRO A 151 -6.71 -4.58 0.56
C PRO A 151 -6.81 -4.75 -0.97
N GLY A 152 -5.67 -4.94 -1.66
CA GLY A 152 -5.70 -4.94 -3.13
C GLY A 152 -4.86 -6.02 -3.82
N HIS A 153 -3.87 -6.62 -3.16
CA HIS A 153 -2.83 -7.41 -3.80
C HIS A 153 -3.28 -8.78 -4.36
N HIS A 154 -4.50 -9.22 -4.03
CA HIS A 154 -5.11 -10.43 -4.62
C HIS A 154 -6.11 -10.13 -5.73
N ALA A 155 -6.47 -8.86 -5.99
CA ALA A 155 -7.51 -8.51 -6.97
C ALA A 155 -7.10 -8.85 -8.41
N LEU A 156 -7.50 -10.00 -8.92
CA LEU A 156 -7.42 -10.37 -10.32
C LEU A 156 -8.64 -9.85 -11.10
N ASN A 157 -8.65 -10.08 -12.42
CA ASN A 157 -9.77 -9.67 -13.30
C ASN A 157 -10.83 -10.78 -13.43
N THR A 158 -11.35 -11.27 -12.30
CA THR A 158 -12.31 -12.38 -12.26
C THR A 158 -13.76 -11.95 -12.12
N GLY A 159 -14.00 -10.64 -11.98
CA GLY A 159 -15.34 -10.10 -11.78
C GLY A 159 -15.89 -10.25 -10.36
N ARG A 160 -15.05 -10.66 -9.40
CA ARG A 160 -15.43 -10.86 -8.00
C ARG A 160 -14.30 -10.48 -7.04
N GLU A 161 -14.63 -10.43 -5.77
CA GLU A 161 -13.66 -10.30 -4.68
C GLU A 161 -12.75 -11.53 -4.62
N GLU A 162 -11.45 -11.32 -4.34
CA GLU A 162 -10.46 -12.36 -4.10
C GLU A 162 -9.55 -11.94 -2.93
N GLY A 163 -9.45 -12.78 -1.91
CA GLY A 163 -8.64 -12.49 -0.72
C GLY A 163 -8.97 -11.13 -0.09
N PHE A 164 -10.26 -10.76 -0.03
CA PHE A 164 -10.78 -9.47 0.45
C PHE A 164 -10.51 -8.29 -0.48
N CYS A 165 -9.84 -8.51 -1.61
CA CYS A 165 -9.41 -7.50 -2.57
C CYS A 165 -10.41 -7.34 -3.73
N TYR A 166 -10.63 -6.09 -4.13
CA TYR A 166 -11.51 -5.74 -5.26
C TYR A 166 -10.75 -5.03 -6.38
N TYR A 167 -9.85 -4.13 -6.03
CA TYR A 167 -8.94 -3.44 -6.96
C TYR A 167 -7.51 -3.46 -6.41
N ASN A 168 -6.55 -3.69 -7.29
CA ASN A 168 -5.14 -3.68 -6.90
C ASN A 168 -4.61 -2.24 -6.83
N ASN A 169 -4.85 -1.59 -5.70
CA ASN A 169 -4.52 -0.19 -5.46
C ASN A 169 -3.03 0.12 -5.64
N ILE A 170 -2.11 -0.78 -5.23
CA ILE A 170 -0.66 -0.56 -5.38
C ILE A 170 -0.21 -0.72 -6.84
N ALA A 171 -0.79 -1.66 -7.59
CA ALA A 171 -0.51 -1.81 -9.01
C ALA A 171 -1.00 -0.59 -9.81
N ILE A 172 -2.19 -0.09 -9.49
CA ILE A 172 -2.75 1.13 -10.10
C ILE A 172 -1.88 2.34 -9.78
N ALA A 173 -1.43 2.48 -8.52
CA ALA A 173 -0.53 3.56 -8.12
C ALA A 173 0.83 3.49 -8.84
N ALA A 174 1.37 2.29 -9.07
CA ALA A 174 2.59 2.11 -9.86
C ALA A 174 2.41 2.58 -11.30
N LYS A 175 1.33 2.18 -11.98
CA LYS A 175 1.01 2.67 -13.33
C LYS A 175 0.77 4.18 -13.36
N TYR A 176 0.07 4.73 -12.38
CA TYR A 176 -0.12 6.17 -12.23
C TYR A 176 1.21 6.90 -12.14
N ALA A 177 2.13 6.44 -11.28
CA ALA A 177 3.44 7.03 -11.11
C ALA A 177 4.27 7.01 -12.40
N GLN A 178 4.19 5.91 -13.16
CA GLN A 178 4.87 5.78 -14.44
C GLN A 178 4.26 6.68 -15.52
N GLU A 179 2.94 6.66 -15.69
CA GLU A 179 2.29 7.36 -16.79
C GLU A 179 2.15 8.86 -16.54
N ARG A 180 1.80 9.25 -15.32
CA ARG A 180 1.60 10.66 -14.95
C ARG A 180 2.90 11.40 -14.75
N TYR A 181 3.88 10.76 -14.11
CA TYR A 181 5.13 11.39 -13.65
C TYR A 181 6.38 10.88 -14.37
N LYS A 182 6.21 9.92 -15.29
CA LYS A 182 7.31 9.36 -16.09
C LYS A 182 8.39 8.70 -15.26
N LEU A 183 8.01 8.09 -14.12
CA LEU A 183 8.95 7.29 -13.35
C LEU A 183 9.26 6.00 -14.11
N GLU A 184 10.54 5.80 -14.44
CA GLU A 184 10.96 4.69 -15.30
C GLU A 184 11.00 3.32 -14.59
N LYS A 185 11.23 3.33 -13.29
CA LYS A 185 11.42 2.12 -12.49
C LYS A 185 10.67 2.22 -11.17
N ILE A 186 9.89 1.20 -10.87
CA ILE A 186 9.13 1.07 -9.62
C ILE A 186 9.58 -0.20 -8.89
N LEU A 187 9.74 -0.12 -7.59
CA LEU A 187 9.88 -1.25 -6.70
C LEU A 187 8.62 -1.36 -5.84
N ILE A 188 7.96 -2.51 -5.89
CA ILE A 188 6.87 -2.88 -4.99
C ILE A 188 7.42 -3.94 -4.03
N ILE A 189 7.31 -3.68 -2.73
CA ILE A 189 7.65 -4.63 -1.67
C ILE A 189 6.37 -5.01 -0.97
N ASP A 190 6.01 -6.28 -1.02
CA ASP A 190 4.85 -6.86 -0.37
C ASP A 190 5.32 -7.77 0.77
N TRP A 191 5.01 -7.38 2.00
CA TRP A 191 5.32 -8.16 3.21
C TRP A 191 4.06 -8.69 3.91
N ASP A 192 2.94 -8.72 3.18
CA ASP A 192 1.75 -9.40 3.67
C ASP A 192 2.04 -10.88 3.96
N TYR A 193 1.26 -11.47 4.85
CA TYR A 193 1.36 -12.89 5.17
C TYR A 193 1.08 -13.77 3.96
N HIS A 194 0.18 -13.34 3.07
CA HIS A 194 -0.18 -14.02 1.83
C HIS A 194 0.61 -13.49 0.63
N HIS A 195 0.85 -14.35 -0.34
CA HIS A 195 1.46 -13.96 -1.60
C HIS A 195 0.56 -13.02 -2.41
N GLY A 196 1.08 -11.85 -2.79
CA GLY A 196 0.37 -10.88 -3.65
C GLY A 196 0.28 -11.34 -5.11
N ASN A 197 -0.45 -12.42 -5.36
CA ASN A 197 -0.56 -13.09 -6.65
C ASN A 197 -1.05 -12.19 -7.78
N SER A 198 -1.95 -11.25 -7.48
CA SER A 198 -2.42 -10.29 -8.49
C SER A 198 -1.32 -9.29 -8.85
N THR A 199 -0.60 -8.75 -7.87
CA THR A 199 0.50 -7.81 -8.14
C THR A 199 1.60 -8.47 -8.96
N GLU A 200 1.95 -9.74 -8.66
CA GLU A 200 2.89 -10.51 -9.48
C GLU A 200 2.38 -10.66 -10.92
N ALA A 201 1.13 -11.11 -11.08
CA ALA A 201 0.54 -11.34 -12.40
C ALA A 201 0.50 -10.07 -13.27
N MET A 202 0.20 -8.91 -12.67
CA MET A 202 0.11 -7.63 -13.40
C MET A 202 1.46 -7.14 -13.92
N PHE A 203 2.58 -7.51 -13.27
CA PHE A 203 3.92 -7.02 -13.63
C PHE A 203 4.89 -8.15 -14.02
N TYR A 204 4.39 -9.36 -14.25
CA TYR A 204 5.24 -10.52 -14.52
C TYR A 204 6.18 -10.31 -15.71
N ASP A 205 5.68 -9.72 -16.78
CA ASP A 205 6.41 -9.44 -18.01
C ASP A 205 6.87 -7.98 -18.12
N ASP A 206 6.65 -7.15 -17.10
CA ASP A 206 7.02 -5.73 -17.11
C ASP A 206 8.39 -5.51 -16.43
N PRO A 207 9.48 -5.31 -17.20
CA PRO A 207 10.81 -5.10 -16.62
C PRO A 207 10.98 -3.73 -15.95
N SER A 208 9.99 -2.86 -16.03
CA SER A 208 10.01 -1.55 -15.39
C SER A 208 9.52 -1.58 -13.94
N VAL A 209 8.82 -2.66 -13.53
CA VAL A 209 8.36 -2.86 -12.16
C VAL A 209 9.02 -4.10 -11.56
N LEU A 210 9.74 -3.94 -10.46
CA LEU A 210 10.23 -5.05 -9.66
C LEU A 210 9.26 -5.33 -8.52
N PHE A 211 8.57 -6.47 -8.58
CA PHE A 211 7.77 -6.97 -7.47
C PHE A 211 8.61 -7.91 -6.60
N PHE A 212 8.66 -7.63 -5.31
CA PHE A 212 9.33 -8.43 -4.30
C PHE A 212 8.35 -8.75 -3.17
N SER A 213 8.10 -10.04 -2.93
CA SER A 213 7.18 -10.50 -1.89
C SER A 213 7.88 -11.42 -0.90
N THR A 214 7.57 -11.25 0.38
CA THR A 214 7.92 -12.18 1.45
C THR A 214 6.63 -12.65 2.12
N HIS A 215 6.31 -13.91 2.00
CA HIS A 215 5.03 -14.47 2.44
C HIS A 215 5.21 -15.88 3.00
N ASP A 216 4.21 -16.39 3.70
CA ASP A 216 4.19 -17.77 4.14
C ASP A 216 4.04 -18.70 2.93
N LYS A 217 4.82 -19.76 2.91
CA LYS A 217 4.83 -20.73 1.79
C LYS A 217 3.51 -21.49 1.64
N PHE A 218 2.74 -21.56 2.70
CA PHE A 218 1.53 -22.37 2.79
C PHE A 218 0.24 -21.53 2.94
N ALA A 219 0.36 -20.19 2.89
CA ALA A 219 -0.76 -19.26 2.97
C ALA A 219 -1.39 -19.01 1.59
#